data_ccfeb3109926130aca7fd2652e622e9b
#
_entry.id   ccfeb3109926130aca7fd2652e622e9b
#
_cell.length_a   1.000
_cell.length_b   1.000
_cell.length_c   1.000
_cell.angle_alpha   90.00
_cell.angle_beta   90.00
_cell.angle_gamma   90.00
#
_symmetry.space_group_name_H-M   'P 1'
#
loop_
_entity.id
_entity.type
_entity.pdbx_description
1 polymer ?
#
loop_
_entity_poly.entity_id
_entity_poly.type
_entity_poly.pdbx_seq_one_letter_code
_entity_poly.pdbx_strand_id
1 'polypeptide(L)'
;MADTLVDTELCIDHLAGRARLSGRRTRLGYSVITRAELRAGASSAFEAEQIRRLLGAMTEYPVDRQIADEAGRLRSEVGIRLPDALIAATALVHGVAVDSRNLSDFRKVPGLRLRQRR
;
A
#
# COMPACT_ATOMS: atom_id res chain seq x y z
N MET A 1 -7.10 -13.29 5.58
CA MET A 1 -5.98 -12.47 6.00
C MET A 1 -5.01 -12.24 4.85
N ALA A 2 -4.58 -11.00 4.65
CA ALA A 2 -3.66 -10.69 3.57
C ALA A 2 -2.25 -11.13 3.90
N ASP A 3 -1.46 -11.45 2.87
CA ASP A 3 -0.03 -11.75 3.02
C ASP A 3 0.85 -10.74 2.28
N THR A 4 0.25 -9.88 1.49
CA THR A 4 0.98 -8.86 0.71
C THR A 4 0.20 -7.55 0.76
N LEU A 5 0.90 -6.48 1.05
CA LEU A 5 0.35 -5.13 1.07
C LEU A 5 0.72 -4.45 -0.25
N VAL A 6 -0.27 -3.95 -0.98
CA VAL A 6 -0.02 -3.23 -2.24
C VAL A 6 0.02 -1.73 -1.96
N ASP A 7 0.92 -1.01 -2.65
CA ASP A 7 1.02 0.43 -2.46
C ASP A 7 0.01 1.18 -3.34
N THR A 8 -0.11 2.48 -3.09
CA THR A 8 -1.09 3.32 -3.79
C THR A 8 -0.82 3.39 -5.28
N GLU A 9 0.44 3.54 -5.70
CA GLU A 9 0.77 3.66 -7.13
C GLU A 9 0.40 2.41 -7.91
N LEU A 10 0.60 1.23 -7.30
CA LEU A 10 0.23 -0.02 -7.95
C LEU A 10 -1.29 -0.12 -8.12
N CYS A 11 -2.05 0.35 -7.12
CA CYS A 11 -3.51 0.42 -7.23
C CYS A 11 -3.93 1.38 -8.36
N ILE A 12 -3.30 2.54 -8.44
CA ILE A 12 -3.58 3.53 -9.50
C ILE A 12 -3.31 2.92 -10.86
N ASP A 13 -2.18 2.25 -11.02
CA ASP A 13 -1.81 1.62 -12.29
C ASP A 13 -2.78 0.50 -12.67
N HIS A 14 -3.23 -0.28 -11.69
CA HIS A 14 -4.23 -1.32 -11.94
C HIS A 14 -5.55 -0.72 -12.42
N LEU A 15 -6.03 0.33 -11.75
CA LEU A 15 -7.28 0.99 -12.11
C LEU A 15 -7.20 1.63 -13.50
N ALA A 16 -6.02 2.11 -13.88
CA ALA A 16 -5.79 2.73 -15.18
C ALA A 16 -5.47 1.73 -16.29
N GLY A 17 -5.39 0.44 -15.96
CA GLY A 17 -5.08 -0.60 -16.95
C GLY A 17 -3.60 -0.69 -17.33
N ARG A 18 -2.71 0.01 -16.62
CA ARG A 18 -1.27 0.00 -16.93
C ARG A 18 -0.53 -1.16 -16.28
N ALA A 19 -1.13 -1.76 -15.27
CA ALA A 19 -0.55 -2.91 -14.57
C ALA A 19 -1.67 -3.75 -13.98
N ARG A 20 -1.35 -4.95 -13.55
CA ARG A 20 -2.30 -5.81 -12.85
C ARG A 20 -1.77 -6.13 -11.46
N LEU A 21 -2.66 -6.15 -10.48
CA LEU A 21 -2.33 -6.66 -9.16
C LEU A 21 -2.13 -8.17 -9.29
N SER A 22 -1.03 -8.66 -8.74
CA SER A 22 -0.67 -10.08 -8.82
C SER A 22 -1.37 -10.86 -7.71
N GLY A 23 -1.81 -12.07 -8.04
CA GLY A 23 -2.40 -12.98 -7.08
C GLY A 23 -3.88 -12.72 -6.82
N ARG A 24 -4.41 -13.42 -5.84
CA ARG A 24 -5.81 -13.31 -5.46
C ARG A 24 -6.02 -12.05 -4.63
N ARG A 25 -7.10 -11.31 -4.93
CA ARG A 25 -7.45 -10.09 -4.17
C ARG A 25 -7.62 -10.38 -2.68
N THR A 26 -8.14 -11.56 -2.32
CA THR A 26 -8.35 -11.95 -0.92
C THR A 26 -7.04 -12.10 -0.14
N ARG A 27 -5.91 -12.24 -0.84
CA ARG A 27 -4.59 -12.32 -0.24
C ARG A 27 -3.85 -10.99 -0.26
N LEU A 28 -4.46 -9.96 -0.82
CA LEU A 28 -3.88 -8.63 -0.90
C LEU A 28 -4.50 -7.72 0.15
N GLY A 29 -3.70 -6.83 0.68
CA GLY A 29 -4.15 -5.81 1.60
C GLY A 29 -3.65 -4.44 1.18
N TYR A 30 -4.15 -3.42 1.82
CA TYR A 30 -3.74 -2.05 1.57
C TYR A 30 -3.88 -1.25 2.85
N SER A 31 -3.07 -0.20 2.97
CA SER A 31 -3.18 0.74 4.08
C SER A 31 -4.38 1.68 3.86
N VAL A 32 -5.04 2.06 4.94
CA VAL A 32 -6.12 3.06 4.87
C VAL A 32 -5.64 4.37 4.23
N ILE A 33 -4.33 4.66 4.26
CA ILE A 33 -3.78 5.83 3.56
C ILE A 33 -3.97 5.72 2.04
N THR A 34 -3.89 4.50 1.50
CA THR A 34 -4.15 4.24 0.09
C THR A 34 -5.59 4.61 -0.27
N ARG A 35 -6.55 4.27 0.60
CA ARG A 35 -7.94 4.69 0.40
C ARG A 35 -8.04 6.22 0.27
N ALA A 36 -7.39 6.94 1.18
CA ALA A 36 -7.44 8.41 1.16
C ALA A 36 -6.83 8.97 -0.13
N GLU A 37 -5.70 8.43 -0.56
CA GLU A 37 -5.03 8.90 -1.77
C GLU A 37 -5.85 8.61 -3.02
N LEU A 38 -6.42 7.41 -3.12
CA LEU A 38 -7.26 7.05 -4.26
C LEU A 38 -8.53 7.92 -4.30
N ARG A 39 -9.17 8.11 -3.15
CA ARG A 39 -10.37 8.94 -3.08
C ARG A 39 -10.08 10.39 -3.44
N ALA A 40 -8.93 10.92 -3.03
CA ALA A 40 -8.53 12.28 -3.37
C ALA A 40 -8.34 12.47 -4.87
N GLY A 41 -7.93 11.42 -5.59
CA GLY A 41 -7.71 11.48 -7.03
C GLY A 41 -8.93 11.14 -7.87
N ALA A 42 -10.03 10.71 -7.28
CA ALA A 42 -11.23 10.34 -8.03
C ALA A 42 -11.91 11.60 -8.60
N SER A 43 -12.13 11.64 -9.91
CA SER A 43 -12.69 12.79 -10.60
C SER A 43 -14.12 12.57 -11.09
N SER A 44 -14.69 11.40 -10.84
CA SER A 44 -16.06 11.08 -11.29
C SER A 44 -16.67 10.01 -10.39
N ALA A 45 -18.00 9.91 -10.47
CA ALA A 45 -18.73 8.85 -9.76
C ALA A 45 -18.30 7.46 -10.26
N PHE A 46 -17.98 7.35 -11.56
CA PHE A 46 -17.53 6.09 -12.12
C PHE A 46 -16.19 5.68 -11.48
N GLU A 47 -15.24 6.61 -11.41
CA GLU A 47 -13.94 6.31 -10.79
C GLU A 47 -14.08 5.97 -9.31
N ALA A 48 -14.93 6.70 -8.58
CA ALA A 48 -15.20 6.41 -7.17
C ALA A 48 -15.73 4.99 -6.99
N GLU A 49 -16.60 4.54 -7.89
CA GLU A 49 -17.16 3.18 -7.84
C GLU A 49 -16.10 2.12 -8.14
N GLN A 50 -15.21 2.38 -9.11
CA GLN A 50 -14.12 1.46 -9.41
C GLN A 50 -13.18 1.31 -8.21
N ILE A 51 -12.89 2.42 -7.52
CA ILE A 51 -12.08 2.41 -6.30
C ILE A 51 -12.76 1.59 -5.22
N ARG A 52 -14.06 1.82 -4.99
CA ARG A 52 -14.83 1.10 -3.99
C ARG A 52 -14.77 -0.41 -4.22
N ARG A 53 -14.94 -0.84 -5.48
CA ARG A 53 -14.92 -2.25 -5.84
C ARG A 53 -13.54 -2.88 -5.61
N LEU A 54 -12.49 -2.18 -6.03
CA LEU A 54 -11.13 -2.69 -5.84
C LEU A 54 -10.82 -2.86 -4.35
N LEU A 55 -11.06 -1.82 -3.56
CA LEU A 55 -10.74 -1.85 -2.13
C LEU A 55 -11.60 -2.85 -1.38
N GLY A 56 -12.87 -3.02 -1.78
CA GLY A 56 -13.77 -3.98 -1.17
C GLY A 56 -13.36 -5.44 -1.35
N ALA A 57 -12.52 -5.72 -2.34
CA ALA A 57 -12.03 -7.07 -2.59
C ALA A 57 -10.76 -7.41 -1.80
N MET A 58 -10.17 -6.43 -1.12
CA MET A 58 -8.90 -6.57 -0.40
C MET A 58 -9.09 -6.29 1.09
N THR A 59 -8.09 -6.63 1.90
CA THR A 59 -8.09 -6.34 3.34
C THR A 59 -7.56 -4.94 3.60
N GLU A 60 -8.32 -4.13 4.33
CA GLU A 60 -7.87 -2.80 4.73
C GLU A 60 -7.16 -2.86 6.08
N TYR A 61 -5.99 -2.24 6.16
CA TYR A 61 -5.24 -2.09 7.40
C TYR A 61 -5.34 -0.66 7.90
N PRO A 62 -5.80 -0.43 9.13
CA PRO A 62 -5.85 0.92 9.68
C PRO A 62 -4.46 1.42 10.06
N VAL A 63 -4.33 2.73 10.22
CA VAL A 63 -3.14 3.34 10.80
C VAL A 63 -3.46 3.63 12.26
N ASP A 64 -2.92 2.82 13.14
CA ASP A 64 -3.05 3.03 14.58
C ASP A 64 -1.83 3.79 15.12
N ARG A 65 -1.79 3.98 16.43
CA ARG A 65 -0.69 4.71 17.07
C ARG A 65 0.65 4.04 16.84
N GLN A 66 0.71 2.72 16.95
CA GLN A 66 1.95 1.96 16.74
C GLN A 66 2.48 2.16 15.32
N ILE A 67 1.61 2.05 14.33
CA ILE A 67 1.99 2.23 12.93
C ILE A 67 2.41 3.68 12.66
N ALA A 68 1.68 4.65 13.23
CA ALA A 68 2.03 6.05 13.06
C ALA A 68 3.41 6.37 13.65
N ASP A 69 3.72 5.85 14.84
CA ASP A 69 5.02 6.05 15.48
C ASP A 69 6.13 5.42 14.64
N GLU A 70 5.93 4.20 14.16
CA GLU A 70 6.92 3.52 13.33
C GLU A 70 7.14 4.25 12.00
N ALA A 71 6.07 4.74 11.39
CA ALA A 71 6.17 5.52 10.14
C ALA A 71 6.97 6.81 10.36
N GLY A 72 6.73 7.49 11.47
CA GLY A 72 7.50 8.69 11.83
C GLY A 72 8.98 8.39 12.00
N ARG A 73 9.29 7.29 12.66
CA ARG A 73 10.68 6.83 12.83
C ARG A 73 11.33 6.54 11.48
N LEU A 74 10.64 5.83 10.59
CA LEU A 74 11.16 5.51 9.26
C LEU A 74 11.39 6.79 8.44
N ARG A 75 10.44 7.72 8.50
CA ARG A 75 10.61 9.00 7.80
C ARG A 75 11.85 9.73 8.27
N SER A 76 12.09 9.75 9.58
CA SER A 76 13.21 10.45 10.18
C SER A 76 14.54 9.76 9.89
N GLU A 77 14.61 8.42 10.03
CA GLU A 77 15.87 7.68 9.97
C GLU A 77 16.23 7.23 8.56
N VAL A 78 15.25 6.90 7.75
CA VAL A 78 15.46 6.36 6.40
C VAL A 78 15.28 7.43 5.31
N GLY A 79 14.40 8.41 5.57
CA GLY A 79 14.20 9.53 4.66
C GLY A 79 13.19 9.28 3.56
N ILE A 80 12.42 8.20 3.62
CA ILE A 80 11.36 7.96 2.65
C ILE A 80 10.16 8.87 2.92
N ARG A 81 9.35 9.11 1.90
CA ARG A 81 8.16 9.97 2.03
C ARG A 81 7.19 9.38 3.03
N LEU A 82 6.47 10.26 3.75
CA LEU A 82 5.58 9.82 4.81
C LEU A 82 4.49 8.82 4.35
N PRO A 83 3.83 9.01 3.19
CA PRO A 83 2.87 7.99 2.74
C PRO A 83 3.50 6.62 2.57
N ASP A 84 4.70 6.54 1.98
CA ASP A 84 5.42 5.28 1.82
C ASP A 84 5.87 4.72 3.17
N ALA A 85 6.27 5.61 4.09
CA ALA A 85 6.64 5.19 5.44
C ALA A 85 5.44 4.56 6.17
N LEU A 86 4.24 5.09 5.98
CA LEU A 86 3.02 4.52 6.57
C LEU A 86 2.72 3.13 6.00
N ILE A 87 2.93 2.94 4.70
CA ILE A 87 2.75 1.63 4.07
C ILE A 87 3.79 0.64 4.60
N ALA A 88 5.06 1.06 4.63
CA ALA A 88 6.15 0.21 5.13
C ALA A 88 5.94 -0.17 6.60
N ALA A 89 5.55 0.79 7.44
CA ALA A 89 5.29 0.54 8.86
C ALA A 89 4.15 -0.46 9.05
N THR A 90 3.09 -0.33 8.26
CA THR A 90 1.97 -1.26 8.30
C THR A 90 2.45 -2.67 7.99
N ALA A 91 3.26 -2.81 6.94
CA ALA A 91 3.78 -4.12 6.54
C ALA A 91 4.69 -4.72 7.63
N LEU A 92 5.56 -3.91 8.22
CA LEU A 92 6.45 -4.37 9.30
C LEU A 92 5.67 -4.84 10.52
N VAL A 93 4.69 -4.05 10.95
CA VAL A 93 3.89 -4.37 12.14
C VAL A 93 3.07 -5.64 11.94
N HIS A 94 2.52 -5.83 10.75
CA HIS A 94 1.69 -7.00 10.46
C HIS A 94 2.45 -8.18 9.88
N GLY A 95 3.75 -8.03 9.63
CA GLY A 95 4.57 -9.13 9.12
C GLY A 95 4.22 -9.57 7.71
N VAL A 96 3.81 -8.64 6.84
CA VAL A 96 3.44 -8.92 5.44
C VAL A 96 4.46 -8.28 4.50
N ALA A 97 4.54 -8.78 3.27
CA ALA A 97 5.41 -8.21 2.25
C ALA A 97 4.75 -7.01 1.58
N VAL A 98 5.55 -6.15 0.95
CA VAL A 98 5.05 -5.03 0.16
C VAL A 98 5.23 -5.34 -1.32
N ASP A 99 4.20 -5.06 -2.12
CA ASP A 99 4.25 -5.09 -3.58
C ASP A 99 4.12 -3.67 -4.09
N SER A 100 5.11 -3.22 -4.86
CA SER A 100 5.20 -1.84 -5.33
C SER A 100 5.96 -1.81 -6.64
N ARG A 101 5.69 -0.79 -7.44
CA ARG A 101 6.51 -0.49 -8.61
C ARG A 101 7.71 0.39 -8.25
N ASN A 102 7.67 1.02 -7.07
CA ASN A 102 8.75 1.87 -6.58
C ASN A 102 9.54 1.16 -5.49
N LEU A 103 10.18 0.04 -5.86
CA LEU A 103 10.91 -0.78 -4.90
C LEU A 103 12.15 -0.10 -4.35
N SER A 104 12.74 0.85 -5.08
CA SER A 104 13.98 1.50 -4.66
C SER A 104 13.84 2.19 -3.30
N ASP A 105 12.71 2.84 -3.04
CA ASP A 105 12.47 3.49 -1.75
C ASP A 105 12.19 2.48 -0.65
N PHE A 106 11.37 1.47 -0.94
CA PHE A 106 11.04 0.45 0.05
C PHE A 106 12.25 -0.42 0.43
N ARG A 107 13.21 -0.60 -0.48
CA ARG A 107 14.45 -1.34 -0.18
C ARG A 107 15.28 -0.68 0.91
N LYS A 108 15.11 0.61 1.13
CA LYS A 108 15.85 1.35 2.17
C LYS A 108 15.37 0.99 3.59
N VAL A 109 14.21 0.35 3.71
CA VAL A 109 13.59 0.04 5.01
C VAL A 109 14.13 -1.28 5.53
N PRO A 110 14.89 -1.27 6.66
CA PRO A 110 15.44 -2.52 7.21
C PRO A 110 14.32 -3.49 7.61
N GLY A 111 14.48 -4.75 7.27
CA GLY A 111 13.56 -5.80 7.67
C GLY A 111 12.29 -5.90 6.85
N LEU A 112 12.06 -4.99 5.92
CA LEU A 112 10.87 -5.02 5.07
C LEU A 112 11.03 -6.07 3.98
N ARG A 113 10.05 -6.96 3.88
CA ARG A 113 10.02 -7.95 2.81
C ARG A 113 9.30 -7.36 1.60
N LEU A 114 9.88 -7.56 0.43
CA LEU A 114 9.31 -7.08 -0.83
C LEU A 114 8.88 -8.29 -1.65
N ARG A 115 7.74 -8.16 -2.32
CA ARG A 115 7.26 -9.23 -3.18
C ARG A 115 8.16 -9.34 -4.41
N GLN A 116 8.65 -10.56 -4.67
CA GLN A 116 9.46 -10.80 -5.85
C GLN A 116 8.57 -10.87 -7.09
N ARG A 117 8.97 -10.16 -8.13
CA ARG A 117 8.33 -10.23 -9.44
C ARG A 117 9.19 -11.07 -10.37
N ARG A 118 8.51 -11.85 -11.20
CA ARG A 118 9.18 -12.69 -12.20
C ARG A 118 9.09 -12.06 -13.57
#